data_7979376db80df453cc39144b4f12bb07
#
_entry.id   7979376db80df453cc39144b4f12bb07
#
_cell.length_a   1.000
_cell.length_b   1.000
_cell.length_c   1.000
_cell.angle_alpha   90.00
_cell.angle_beta   90.00
_cell.angle_gamma   90.00
#
_symmetry.space_group_name_H-M   'P 1'
#
loop_
_entity.id
_entity.type
_entity.pdbx_description
1 polymer ?
#
loop_
_entity_poly.entity_id
_entity_poly.type
_entity_poly.pdbx_seq_one_letter_code
_entity_poly.pdbx_strand_id
1 'polypeptide(L)'
;MKIQKILYRAFVFTNLVLAISFMLYTLNLTRGNDLFDFQVFYGAARNVLAGSSIYTNYGAANLPFWYFPWVSWIFLPLTFFPFEIASLIFLTTGLVIVAVVIHFLTKHYQGFDIFDRTYMFSMVIWISWLGYRVGQMSYFVLGGAVLVVFVLAREQKYLAGLCLPLLLLKPHLFLIFIPLVLWMGGWKTVLTGALTTLSLFGIEFLVTPDWVRQMLGLLTHGVGCLDTNPGWKFTTLSSLIGLGQNYVGTAALLLTIILVAVAAFVVVRFHFLPKIPLLSLAMTASLFCAPRANAYDLILLVPALIWLSEKWSIKTALIWVAATLILFLSHFSAGSYLVTVMVLALCIYKANSIEKRKRVPVFLPKN
;
A
#
# COMPACT_ATOMS: atom_id res chain seq x y z
N MET A 1 12.09 -26.95 -25.11
CA MET A 1 12.03 -25.48 -24.97
C MET A 1 10.74 -24.84 -25.50
N LYS A 2 10.24 -25.12 -26.73
CA LYS A 2 8.96 -24.54 -27.24
C LYS A 2 7.74 -24.98 -26.41
N ILE A 3 7.61 -26.25 -26.08
CA ILE A 3 6.47 -26.82 -25.30
C ILE A 3 6.42 -26.19 -23.89
N GLN A 4 7.54 -26.05 -23.21
CA GLN A 4 7.59 -25.43 -21.88
C GLN A 4 7.11 -23.98 -21.90
N LYS A 5 7.45 -23.20 -22.94
CA LYS A 5 6.94 -21.82 -23.12
C LYS A 5 5.43 -21.79 -23.37
N ILE A 6 4.92 -22.75 -24.14
CA ILE A 6 3.46 -22.84 -24.41
C ILE A 6 2.72 -23.19 -23.10
N LEU A 7 3.20 -24.19 -22.36
CA LEU A 7 2.61 -24.58 -21.07
C LEU A 7 2.65 -23.43 -20.06
N TYR A 8 3.76 -22.69 -19.99
CA TYR A 8 3.87 -21.53 -19.11
C TYR A 8 2.85 -20.43 -19.50
N ARG A 9 2.72 -20.11 -20.79
CA ARG A 9 1.75 -19.11 -21.27
C ARG A 9 0.31 -19.52 -20.98
N ALA A 10 -0.01 -20.79 -21.24
CA ALA A 10 -1.33 -21.34 -20.89
C ALA A 10 -1.62 -21.24 -19.39
N PHE A 11 -0.64 -21.61 -18.56
CA PHE A 11 -0.75 -21.47 -17.11
C PHE A 11 -1.01 -20.02 -16.67
N VAL A 12 -0.23 -19.05 -17.20
CA VAL A 12 -0.40 -17.62 -16.88
C VAL A 12 -1.79 -17.13 -17.25
N PHE A 13 -2.26 -17.49 -18.46
CA PHE A 13 -3.60 -17.12 -18.93
C PHE A 13 -4.70 -17.72 -18.05
N THR A 14 -4.60 -19.02 -17.76
CA THR A 14 -5.56 -19.72 -16.89
C THR A 14 -5.60 -19.08 -15.50
N ASN A 15 -4.43 -18.78 -14.92
CA ASN A 15 -4.36 -18.14 -13.61
C ASN A 15 -4.98 -16.74 -13.61
N LEU A 16 -4.76 -15.95 -14.67
CA LEU A 16 -5.40 -14.64 -14.81
C LEU A 16 -6.93 -14.76 -14.89
N VAL A 17 -7.42 -15.68 -15.72
CA VAL A 17 -8.88 -15.92 -15.85
C VAL A 17 -9.47 -16.34 -14.51
N LEU A 18 -8.81 -17.25 -13.79
CA LEU A 18 -9.26 -17.68 -12.46
C LEU A 18 -9.26 -16.55 -11.45
N ALA A 19 -8.21 -15.72 -11.42
CA ALA A 19 -8.10 -14.59 -10.50
C ALA A 19 -9.22 -13.55 -10.74
N ILE A 20 -9.47 -13.21 -12.01
CA ILE A 20 -10.54 -12.28 -12.38
C ILE A 20 -11.92 -12.90 -12.09
N SER A 21 -12.14 -14.17 -12.47
CA SER A 21 -13.41 -14.87 -12.22
C SER A 21 -13.72 -14.96 -10.74
N PHE A 22 -12.71 -15.27 -9.92
CA PHE A 22 -12.86 -15.31 -8.46
C PHE A 22 -13.19 -13.93 -7.89
N MET A 23 -12.51 -12.88 -8.35
CA MET A 23 -12.81 -11.51 -7.93
C MET A 23 -14.25 -11.12 -8.30
N LEU A 24 -14.68 -11.37 -9.53
CA LEU A 24 -16.05 -11.09 -9.98
C LEU A 24 -17.10 -11.93 -9.24
N TYR A 25 -16.80 -13.20 -8.97
CA TYR A 25 -17.67 -14.08 -8.19
C TYR A 25 -17.86 -13.55 -6.77
N THR A 26 -16.78 -13.17 -6.09
CA THR A 26 -16.87 -12.63 -4.73
C THR A 26 -17.63 -11.30 -4.69
N LEU A 27 -17.40 -10.40 -5.65
CA LEU A 27 -18.16 -9.16 -5.77
C LEU A 27 -19.65 -9.39 -6.07
N ASN A 28 -20.00 -10.46 -6.79
CA ASN A 28 -21.39 -10.76 -7.13
C ASN A 28 -22.15 -11.43 -5.96
N LEU A 29 -21.47 -12.29 -5.18
CA LEU A 29 -22.09 -12.94 -4.00
C LEU A 29 -22.47 -11.94 -2.91
N THR A 30 -21.86 -10.79 -2.92
CA THR A 30 -21.93 -9.82 -1.82
C THR A 30 -22.76 -8.60 -2.16
N ARG A 31 -23.67 -8.73 -3.14
CA ARG A 31 -24.58 -7.66 -3.55
C ARG A 31 -25.25 -7.01 -2.32
N GLY A 32 -24.75 -5.81 -1.97
CA GLY A 32 -25.28 -4.97 -0.90
C GLY A 32 -24.53 -4.96 0.43
N ASN A 33 -23.70 -5.97 0.74
CA ASN A 33 -23.04 -6.07 2.05
C ASN A 33 -21.51 -5.96 2.02
N ASP A 34 -20.86 -5.95 0.86
CA ASP A 34 -19.42 -5.74 0.71
C ASP A 34 -19.10 -4.31 0.24
N LEU A 35 -17.83 -4.05 0.03
CA LEU A 35 -17.30 -2.72 -0.29
C LEU A 35 -17.52 -1.71 0.86
N PHE A 36 -17.46 -2.18 2.11
CA PHE A 36 -17.72 -1.36 3.30
C PHE A 36 -16.91 -0.07 3.31
N ASP A 37 -15.63 -0.14 2.97
CA ASP A 37 -14.76 1.03 2.97
C ASP A 37 -15.10 1.96 1.79
N PHE A 38 -15.48 1.40 0.63
CA PHE A 38 -15.95 2.22 -0.48
C PHE A 38 -17.29 2.90 -0.17
N GLN A 39 -18.21 2.23 0.56
CA GLN A 39 -19.44 2.86 1.05
C GLN A 39 -19.14 4.07 1.92
N VAL A 40 -18.11 3.99 2.76
CA VAL A 40 -17.67 5.12 3.60
C VAL A 40 -17.16 6.27 2.72
N PHE A 41 -16.31 6.01 1.74
CA PHE A 41 -15.77 7.05 0.85
C PHE A 41 -16.85 7.71 0.00
N TYR A 42 -17.69 6.91 -0.61
CA TYR A 42 -18.78 7.38 -1.45
C TYR A 42 -19.82 8.16 -0.65
N GLY A 43 -20.18 7.67 0.55
CA GLY A 43 -21.10 8.35 1.47
C GLY A 43 -20.53 9.67 1.98
N ALA A 44 -19.25 9.71 2.37
CA ALA A 44 -18.59 10.94 2.79
C ALA A 44 -18.59 11.99 1.67
N ALA A 45 -18.28 11.58 0.43
CA ALA A 45 -18.33 12.48 -0.72
C ALA A 45 -19.75 13.04 -0.97
N ARG A 46 -20.80 12.23 -0.82
CA ARG A 46 -22.18 12.70 -0.92
C ARG A 46 -22.54 13.69 0.19
N ASN A 47 -22.02 13.47 1.40
CA ASN A 47 -22.23 14.39 2.51
C ASN A 47 -21.56 15.76 2.26
N VAL A 48 -20.37 15.78 1.62
CA VAL A 48 -19.74 17.05 1.18
C VAL A 48 -20.67 17.81 0.26
N LEU A 49 -21.27 17.16 -0.74
CA LEU A 49 -22.22 17.82 -1.67
C LEU A 49 -23.48 18.30 -0.98
N ALA A 50 -23.92 17.60 0.05
CA ALA A 50 -25.11 17.97 0.83
C ALA A 50 -24.82 19.02 1.91
N GLY A 51 -23.57 19.47 2.09
CA GLY A 51 -23.17 20.35 3.19
C GLY A 51 -23.34 19.72 4.58
N SER A 52 -23.34 18.38 4.64
CA SER A 52 -23.52 17.62 5.88
C SER A 52 -22.17 17.13 6.42
N SER A 53 -22.13 16.77 7.74
CA SER A 53 -20.92 16.23 8.34
C SER A 53 -20.46 14.97 7.64
N ILE A 54 -19.15 14.92 7.32
CA ILE A 54 -18.49 13.72 6.77
C ILE A 54 -18.11 12.71 7.86
N TYR A 55 -18.02 13.15 9.11
CA TYR A 55 -17.62 12.28 10.25
C TYR A 55 -18.85 11.63 10.89
N THR A 56 -19.61 10.92 10.07
CA THR A 56 -20.74 10.08 10.45
C THR A 56 -20.45 8.62 10.11
N ASN A 57 -21.35 7.73 10.50
CA ASN A 57 -21.26 6.32 10.14
C ASN A 57 -21.97 6.06 8.80
N TYR A 58 -21.38 5.18 8.00
CA TYR A 58 -21.80 4.88 6.64
C TYR A 58 -22.02 3.39 6.39
N GLY A 59 -22.91 3.11 5.45
CA GLY A 59 -23.13 1.77 4.93
C GLY A 59 -23.76 0.79 5.92
N ALA A 60 -23.94 -0.45 5.47
CA ALA A 60 -24.51 -1.51 6.28
C ALA A 60 -23.62 -1.91 7.48
N ALA A 61 -22.31 -1.70 7.37
CA ALA A 61 -21.37 -1.99 8.45
C ALA A 61 -21.25 -0.86 9.48
N ASN A 62 -21.99 0.25 9.31
CA ASN A 62 -22.01 1.40 10.21
C ASN A 62 -20.60 1.92 10.55
N LEU A 63 -19.72 2.04 9.54
CA LEU A 63 -18.33 2.44 9.70
C LEU A 63 -18.17 3.95 9.58
N PRO A 64 -17.38 4.61 10.46
CA PRO A 64 -17.09 6.02 10.35
C PRO A 64 -16.01 6.33 9.31
N PHE A 65 -15.99 7.59 8.83
CA PHE A 65 -14.95 8.09 7.94
C PHE A 65 -13.70 8.47 8.75
N TRP A 66 -12.66 7.64 8.69
CA TRP A 66 -11.40 7.78 9.46
C TRP A 66 -10.28 8.55 8.73
N TYR A 67 -10.61 9.28 7.70
CA TYR A 67 -9.63 9.91 6.84
C TYR A 67 -9.65 11.42 6.99
N PHE A 68 -8.61 12.10 6.48
CA PHE A 68 -8.63 13.55 6.36
C PHE A 68 -9.75 14.01 5.43
N PRO A 69 -10.39 15.16 5.71
CA PRO A 69 -11.62 15.53 4.99
C PRO A 69 -11.42 15.64 3.48
N TRP A 70 -10.31 16.22 3.02
CA TRP A 70 -10.00 16.35 1.60
C TRP A 70 -9.94 15.00 0.84
N VAL A 71 -9.80 13.88 1.54
CA VAL A 71 -9.86 12.56 0.92
C VAL A 71 -11.23 12.29 0.32
N SER A 72 -12.30 12.79 0.93
CA SER A 72 -13.66 12.66 0.40
C SER A 72 -13.82 13.35 -0.97
N TRP A 73 -13.05 14.41 -1.25
CA TRP A 73 -13.12 15.14 -2.52
C TRP A 73 -12.63 14.31 -3.72
N ILE A 74 -11.72 13.35 -3.48
CA ILE A 74 -11.25 12.43 -4.53
C ILE A 74 -12.42 11.61 -5.08
N PHE A 75 -13.43 11.37 -4.24
CA PHE A 75 -14.60 10.56 -4.58
C PHE A 75 -15.77 11.38 -5.11
N LEU A 76 -15.72 12.73 -5.06
CA LEU A 76 -16.79 13.59 -5.58
C LEU A 76 -17.19 13.25 -7.03
N PRO A 77 -16.27 13.03 -7.99
CA PRO A 77 -16.66 12.66 -9.34
C PRO A 77 -17.45 11.36 -9.43
N LEU A 78 -17.23 10.44 -8.49
CA LEU A 78 -17.95 9.16 -8.47
C LEU A 78 -19.39 9.29 -8.00
N THR A 79 -19.73 10.34 -7.27
CA THR A 79 -21.11 10.58 -6.78
C THR A 79 -22.10 10.96 -7.88
N PHE A 80 -21.60 11.30 -9.09
CA PHE A 80 -22.45 11.50 -10.27
C PHE A 80 -22.97 10.19 -10.87
N PHE A 81 -22.46 9.04 -10.42
CA PHE A 81 -22.87 7.71 -10.85
C PHE A 81 -23.61 6.99 -9.72
N PRO A 82 -24.53 6.07 -10.04
CA PRO A 82 -25.06 5.13 -9.06
C PRO A 82 -23.93 4.34 -8.38
N PHE A 83 -24.16 3.90 -7.15
CA PHE A 83 -23.14 3.23 -6.33
C PHE A 83 -22.45 2.07 -7.04
N GLU A 84 -23.21 1.26 -7.78
CA GLU A 84 -22.72 0.09 -8.52
C GLU A 84 -21.72 0.49 -9.62
N ILE A 85 -22.01 1.55 -10.36
CA ILE A 85 -21.14 2.07 -11.43
C ILE A 85 -19.92 2.74 -10.78
N ALA A 86 -20.11 3.55 -9.75
CA ALA A 86 -19.05 4.21 -9.01
C ALA A 86 -18.05 3.18 -8.43
N SER A 87 -18.57 2.10 -7.85
CA SER A 87 -17.75 1.01 -7.31
C SER A 87 -16.94 0.29 -8.40
N LEU A 88 -17.54 0.03 -9.56
CA LEU A 88 -16.85 -0.58 -10.69
C LEU A 88 -15.72 0.32 -11.22
N ILE A 89 -15.97 1.63 -11.35
CA ILE A 89 -14.94 2.62 -11.74
C ILE A 89 -13.79 2.60 -10.72
N PHE A 90 -14.10 2.64 -9.43
CA PHE A 90 -13.11 2.63 -8.36
C PHE A 90 -12.23 1.37 -8.39
N LEU A 91 -12.84 0.19 -8.46
CA LEU A 91 -12.12 -1.09 -8.51
C LEU A 91 -11.28 -1.23 -9.78
N THR A 92 -11.83 -0.84 -10.94
CA THR A 92 -11.09 -0.85 -12.20
C THR A 92 -9.89 0.09 -12.14
N THR A 93 -10.04 1.28 -11.56
CA THR A 93 -8.93 2.22 -11.34
C THR A 93 -7.83 1.57 -10.47
N GLY A 94 -8.20 0.86 -9.41
CA GLY A 94 -7.25 0.11 -8.58
C GLY A 94 -6.47 -0.94 -9.38
N LEU A 95 -7.14 -1.72 -10.25
CA LEU A 95 -6.50 -2.70 -11.14
C LEU A 95 -5.54 -2.04 -12.12
N VAL A 96 -5.95 -0.92 -12.73
CA VAL A 96 -5.09 -0.15 -13.66
C VAL A 96 -3.85 0.37 -12.93
N ILE A 97 -4.00 0.91 -11.72
CA ILE A 97 -2.85 1.37 -10.92
C ILE A 97 -1.87 0.21 -10.69
N VAL A 98 -2.35 -0.96 -10.29
CA VAL A 98 -1.51 -2.14 -10.07
C VAL A 98 -0.79 -2.56 -11.34
N ALA A 99 -1.48 -2.61 -12.47
CA ALA A 99 -0.87 -2.95 -13.76
C ALA A 99 0.23 -1.95 -14.15
N VAL A 100 -0.04 -0.65 -14.00
CA VAL A 100 0.93 0.42 -14.24
C VAL A 100 2.14 0.29 -13.32
N VAL A 101 1.93 0.07 -12.02
CA VAL A 101 3.01 -0.12 -11.04
C VAL A 101 3.90 -1.30 -11.44
N ILE A 102 3.32 -2.47 -11.75
CA ILE A 102 4.07 -3.65 -12.18
C ILE A 102 4.86 -3.34 -13.46
N HIS A 103 4.22 -2.70 -14.43
CA HIS A 103 4.90 -2.31 -15.68
C HIS A 103 6.10 -1.42 -15.41
N PHE A 104 5.93 -0.37 -14.60
CA PHE A 104 7.00 0.57 -14.26
C PHE A 104 8.14 -0.09 -13.51
N LEU A 105 7.83 -0.87 -12.48
CA LEU A 105 8.85 -1.51 -11.65
C LEU A 105 9.63 -2.55 -12.45
N THR A 106 8.95 -3.37 -13.25
CA THR A 106 9.61 -4.42 -14.05
C THR A 106 10.41 -3.88 -15.22
N LYS A 107 10.08 -2.67 -15.74
CA LYS A 107 10.86 -2.03 -16.80
C LYS A 107 12.31 -1.73 -16.39
N HIS A 108 12.57 -1.57 -15.09
CA HIS A 108 13.91 -1.31 -14.56
C HIS A 108 14.77 -2.58 -14.45
N TYR A 109 14.18 -3.77 -14.61
CA TYR A 109 14.87 -5.05 -14.55
C TYR A 109 14.82 -5.72 -15.92
N GLN A 110 15.95 -6.28 -16.33
CA GLN A 110 16.03 -7.00 -17.58
C GLN A 110 15.37 -8.39 -17.45
N GLY A 111 14.72 -8.84 -18.52
CA GLY A 111 14.25 -10.22 -18.64
C GLY A 111 12.77 -10.46 -18.29
N PHE A 112 11.99 -9.43 -17.99
CA PHE A 112 10.53 -9.57 -17.83
C PHE A 112 9.80 -9.33 -19.16
N ASP A 113 9.15 -10.37 -19.66
CA ASP A 113 8.25 -10.25 -20.81
C ASP A 113 6.81 -9.89 -20.38
N ILE A 114 5.90 -9.84 -21.35
CA ILE A 114 4.49 -9.52 -21.08
C ILE A 114 3.82 -10.61 -20.25
N PHE A 115 4.20 -11.88 -20.43
CA PHE A 115 3.61 -13.01 -19.69
C PHE A 115 4.06 -12.99 -18.23
N ASP A 116 5.31 -12.64 -17.95
CA ASP A 116 5.83 -12.51 -16.59
C ASP A 116 5.09 -11.40 -15.84
N ARG A 117 4.84 -10.26 -16.50
CA ARG A 117 4.06 -9.15 -15.93
C ARG A 117 2.60 -9.54 -15.70
N THR A 118 2.00 -10.24 -16.66
CA THR A 118 0.63 -10.76 -16.53
C THR A 118 0.53 -11.76 -15.38
N TYR A 119 1.53 -12.61 -15.22
CA TYR A 119 1.61 -13.53 -14.08
C TYR A 119 1.68 -12.78 -12.75
N MET A 120 2.59 -11.80 -12.62
CA MET A 120 2.69 -10.97 -11.42
C MET A 120 1.37 -10.24 -11.13
N PHE A 121 0.74 -9.69 -12.16
CA PHE A 121 -0.56 -9.02 -12.02
C PHE A 121 -1.64 -9.97 -11.48
N SER A 122 -1.74 -11.17 -12.04
CA SER A 122 -2.70 -12.15 -11.56
C SER A 122 -2.44 -12.58 -10.11
N MET A 123 -1.16 -12.75 -9.72
CA MET A 123 -0.79 -13.04 -8.32
C MET A 123 -1.14 -11.88 -7.39
N VAL A 124 -0.94 -10.63 -7.84
CA VAL A 124 -1.31 -9.45 -7.03
C VAL A 124 -2.83 -9.37 -6.83
N ILE A 125 -3.65 -9.78 -7.80
CA ILE A 125 -5.11 -9.86 -7.60
C ILE A 125 -5.44 -10.82 -6.45
N TRP A 126 -4.81 -11.98 -6.37
CA TRP A 126 -4.99 -12.92 -5.26
C TRP A 126 -4.53 -12.33 -3.91
N ILE A 127 -3.35 -11.69 -3.89
CA ILE A 127 -2.80 -11.06 -2.67
C ILE A 127 -3.72 -9.94 -2.17
N SER A 128 -4.28 -9.16 -3.08
CA SER A 128 -5.07 -7.97 -2.76
C SER A 128 -6.59 -8.22 -2.75
N TRP A 129 -7.02 -9.47 -2.91
CA TRP A 129 -8.44 -9.85 -2.98
C TRP A 129 -9.27 -9.20 -1.87
N LEU A 130 -8.81 -9.25 -0.61
CA LEU A 130 -9.55 -8.65 0.49
C LEU A 130 -9.71 -7.14 0.32
N GLY A 131 -8.67 -6.46 -0.19
CA GLY A 131 -8.71 -5.04 -0.48
C GLY A 131 -9.75 -4.68 -1.53
N TYR A 132 -9.87 -5.49 -2.58
CA TYR A 132 -10.92 -5.32 -3.58
C TYR A 132 -12.30 -5.58 -2.98
N ARG A 133 -12.44 -6.65 -2.19
CA ARG A 133 -13.71 -7.02 -1.55
C ARG A 133 -14.25 -5.93 -0.64
N VAL A 134 -13.40 -5.28 0.16
CA VAL A 134 -13.84 -4.22 1.07
C VAL A 134 -13.79 -2.82 0.45
N GLY A 135 -13.21 -2.66 -0.74
CA GLY A 135 -13.09 -1.37 -1.43
C GLY A 135 -12.04 -0.44 -0.82
N GLN A 136 -10.85 -1.00 -0.50
CA GLN A 136 -9.76 -0.26 0.16
C GLN A 136 -8.92 0.60 -0.79
N MET A 137 -8.31 1.65 -0.23
CA MET A 137 -7.44 2.60 -0.96
C MET A 137 -5.97 2.18 -1.03
N SER A 138 -5.58 0.98 -0.58
CA SER A 138 -4.17 0.57 -0.51
C SER A 138 -3.45 0.60 -1.86
N TYR A 139 -4.17 0.38 -2.97
CA TYR A 139 -3.59 0.48 -4.33
C TYR A 139 -3.28 1.92 -4.72
N PHE A 140 -4.07 2.89 -4.25
CA PHE A 140 -3.78 4.31 -4.50
C PHE A 140 -2.54 4.75 -3.73
N VAL A 141 -2.35 4.25 -2.49
CA VAL A 141 -1.14 4.47 -1.70
C VAL A 141 0.07 3.85 -2.39
N LEU A 142 -0.05 2.60 -2.89
CA LEU A 142 0.98 1.94 -3.69
C LEU A 142 1.34 2.78 -4.92
N GLY A 143 0.35 3.20 -5.69
CA GLY A 143 0.54 4.04 -6.88
C GLY A 143 1.18 5.38 -6.54
N GLY A 144 0.73 6.03 -5.48
CA GLY A 144 1.28 7.29 -4.98
C GLY A 144 2.74 7.16 -4.55
N ALA A 145 3.11 6.11 -3.82
CA ALA A 145 4.48 5.85 -3.40
C ALA A 145 5.42 5.62 -4.61
N VAL A 146 4.98 4.80 -5.57
CA VAL A 146 5.75 4.56 -6.80
C VAL A 146 5.86 5.83 -7.63
N LEU A 147 4.80 6.62 -7.75
CA LEU A 147 4.80 7.89 -8.45
C LEU A 147 5.80 8.88 -7.84
N VAL A 148 5.77 9.06 -6.51
CA VAL A 148 6.71 9.95 -5.80
C VAL A 148 8.15 9.54 -6.10
N VAL A 149 8.50 8.26 -5.97
CA VAL A 149 9.86 7.77 -6.24
C VAL A 149 10.23 7.92 -7.70
N PHE A 150 9.28 7.69 -8.62
CA PHE A 150 9.50 7.86 -10.06
C PHE A 150 9.79 9.32 -10.42
N VAL A 151 9.03 10.27 -9.87
CA VAL A 151 9.22 11.71 -10.07
C VAL A 151 10.54 12.17 -9.46
N LEU A 152 10.90 11.66 -8.26
CA LEU A 152 12.20 11.90 -7.64
C LEU A 152 13.36 11.30 -8.47
N ALA A 153 13.11 10.15 -9.13
CA ALA A 153 14.10 9.55 -10.02
C ALA A 153 14.43 10.44 -11.22
N ARG A 154 13.53 11.34 -11.61
CA ARG A 154 13.70 12.35 -12.65
C ARG A 154 14.15 13.72 -12.10
N GLU A 155 14.53 13.77 -10.84
CA GLU A 155 14.97 15.00 -10.13
C GLU A 155 13.91 16.12 -10.05
N GLN A 156 12.64 15.79 -10.31
CA GLN A 156 11.53 16.74 -10.25
C GLN A 156 11.02 16.89 -8.80
N LYS A 157 11.84 17.52 -7.96
CA LYS A 157 11.65 17.58 -6.51
C LYS A 157 10.34 18.26 -6.09
N TYR A 158 9.96 19.34 -6.75
CA TYR A 158 8.71 20.05 -6.46
C TYR A 158 7.48 19.22 -6.84
N LEU A 159 7.48 18.59 -8.02
CA LEU A 159 6.39 17.73 -8.46
C LEU A 159 6.25 16.52 -7.53
N ALA A 160 7.35 15.94 -7.07
CA ALA A 160 7.31 14.88 -6.07
C ALA A 160 6.67 15.37 -4.75
N GLY A 161 6.98 16.59 -4.32
CA GLY A 161 6.34 17.22 -3.17
C GLY A 161 4.83 17.36 -3.35
N LEU A 162 4.36 17.82 -4.51
CA LEU A 162 2.93 17.91 -4.82
C LEU A 162 2.20 16.55 -4.76
N CYS A 163 2.93 15.45 -5.01
CA CYS A 163 2.36 14.09 -4.94
C CYS A 163 2.35 13.50 -3.52
N LEU A 164 3.07 14.08 -2.55
CA LEU A 164 3.15 13.52 -1.19
C LEU A 164 1.81 13.38 -0.47
N PRO A 165 0.81 14.26 -0.64
CA PRO A 165 -0.51 14.06 -0.03
C PRO A 165 -1.18 12.73 -0.39
N LEU A 166 -0.85 12.12 -1.54
CA LEU A 166 -1.37 10.78 -1.89
C LEU A 166 -0.97 9.70 -0.87
N LEU A 167 0.13 9.88 -0.16
CA LEU A 167 0.56 8.96 0.91
C LEU A 167 -0.26 9.17 2.19
N LEU A 168 -0.85 10.36 2.38
CA LEU A 168 -1.73 10.66 3.50
C LEU A 168 -3.12 10.00 3.40
N LEU A 169 -3.41 9.31 2.28
CA LEU A 169 -4.54 8.39 2.20
C LEU A 169 -4.45 7.31 3.29
N LYS A 170 -3.23 7.01 3.75
CA LYS A 170 -2.96 6.15 4.91
C LYS A 170 -1.84 6.76 5.75
N PRO A 171 -2.15 7.75 6.61
CA PRO A 171 -1.16 8.58 7.30
C PRO A 171 -0.19 7.80 8.18
N HIS A 172 -0.62 6.67 8.74
CA HIS A 172 0.22 5.79 9.56
C HIS A 172 1.36 5.13 8.76
N LEU A 173 1.28 5.09 7.43
CA LEU A 173 2.36 4.62 6.55
C LEU A 173 3.25 5.78 6.09
N PHE A 174 2.74 7.02 6.11
CA PHE A 174 3.45 8.20 5.63
C PHE A 174 4.70 8.53 6.44
N LEU A 175 4.66 8.36 7.76
CA LEU A 175 5.77 8.67 8.66
C LEU A 175 7.07 7.99 8.25
N ILE A 176 7.00 6.77 7.73
CA ILE A 176 8.15 5.98 7.33
C ILE A 176 8.69 6.42 5.97
N PHE A 177 7.86 7.04 5.15
CA PHE A 177 8.28 7.60 3.88
C PHE A 177 9.03 8.94 4.01
N ILE A 178 8.88 9.67 5.13
CA ILE A 178 9.58 10.93 5.35
C ILE A 178 11.10 10.78 5.22
N PRO A 179 11.77 9.83 5.90
CA PRO A 179 13.20 9.61 5.74
C PRO A 179 13.61 9.30 4.30
N LEU A 180 12.83 8.47 3.60
CA LEU A 180 13.07 8.14 2.21
C LEU A 180 12.97 9.36 1.29
N VAL A 181 11.92 10.15 1.43
CA VAL A 181 11.66 11.34 0.62
C VAL A 181 12.71 12.41 0.91
N LEU A 182 13.07 12.61 2.19
CA LEU A 182 14.11 13.56 2.58
C LEU A 182 15.46 13.16 1.98
N TRP A 183 15.80 11.88 2.01
CA TRP A 183 17.03 11.36 1.42
C TRP A 183 17.08 11.54 -0.10
N MET A 184 15.99 11.18 -0.80
CA MET A 184 15.96 11.21 -2.27
C MET A 184 15.73 12.59 -2.85
N GLY A 185 14.86 13.38 -2.24
CA GLY A 185 14.38 14.67 -2.75
C GLY A 185 14.91 15.90 -2.03
N GLY A 186 15.41 15.69 -0.82
CA GLY A 186 15.87 16.75 0.06
C GLY A 186 14.73 17.60 0.64
N TRP A 187 15.12 18.66 1.35
CA TRP A 187 14.18 19.53 2.07
C TRP A 187 13.14 20.22 1.15
N LYS A 188 13.50 20.50 -0.12
CA LYS A 188 12.59 21.13 -1.09
C LYS A 188 11.36 20.28 -1.34
N THR A 189 11.52 18.96 -1.48
CA THR A 189 10.42 18.03 -1.67
C THR A 189 9.52 17.95 -0.44
N VAL A 190 10.15 17.87 0.74
CA VAL A 190 9.40 17.80 2.00
C VAL A 190 8.64 19.09 2.25
N LEU A 191 9.27 20.25 2.05
CA LEU A 191 8.63 21.56 2.21
C LEU A 191 7.44 21.72 1.24
N THR A 192 7.63 21.38 -0.04
CA THR A 192 6.54 21.46 -1.02
C THR A 192 5.38 20.54 -0.60
N GLY A 193 5.68 19.30 -0.16
CA GLY A 193 4.65 18.38 0.33
C GLY A 193 3.92 18.91 1.57
N ALA A 194 4.65 19.51 2.51
CA ALA A 194 4.06 20.14 3.68
C ALA A 194 3.15 21.32 3.29
N LEU A 195 3.62 22.20 2.40
CA LEU A 195 2.83 23.34 1.92
C LEU A 195 1.57 22.86 1.16
N THR A 196 1.70 21.86 0.30
CA THR A 196 0.53 21.26 -0.41
C THR A 196 -0.48 20.68 0.59
N THR A 197 0.01 19.95 1.58
CA THR A 197 -0.85 19.37 2.63
C THR A 197 -1.54 20.45 3.44
N LEU A 198 -0.80 21.49 3.87
CA LEU A 198 -1.36 22.63 4.59
C LEU A 198 -2.39 23.39 3.76
N SER A 199 -2.15 23.54 2.43
CA SER A 199 -3.14 24.15 1.54
C SER A 199 -4.43 23.33 1.47
N LEU A 200 -4.34 21.99 1.38
CA LEU A 200 -5.51 21.12 1.42
C LEU A 200 -6.29 21.28 2.73
N PHE A 201 -5.61 21.32 3.87
CA PHE A 201 -6.25 21.57 5.16
C PHE A 201 -6.82 22.99 5.26
N GLY A 202 -6.14 23.99 4.71
CA GLY A 202 -6.63 25.37 4.67
C GLY A 202 -7.91 25.50 3.86
N ILE A 203 -7.97 24.87 2.68
CA ILE A 203 -9.20 24.84 1.87
C ILE A 203 -10.31 24.13 2.64
N GLU A 204 -10.02 23.03 3.33
CA GLU A 204 -11.01 22.31 4.13
C GLU A 204 -11.56 23.16 5.27
N PHE A 205 -10.76 23.98 5.91
CA PHE A 205 -11.25 24.94 6.91
C PHE A 205 -12.27 25.94 6.36
N LEU A 206 -12.15 26.29 5.07
CA LEU A 206 -13.11 27.17 4.41
C LEU A 206 -14.42 26.44 4.07
N VAL A 207 -14.35 25.13 3.78
CA VAL A 207 -15.52 24.31 3.39
C VAL A 207 -16.23 23.75 4.62
N THR A 208 -15.46 23.24 5.58
CA THR A 208 -15.98 22.58 6.80
C THR A 208 -15.18 23.06 8.02
N PRO A 209 -15.44 24.27 8.55
CA PRO A 209 -14.64 24.85 9.65
C PRO A 209 -14.49 23.96 10.88
N ASP A 210 -15.52 23.17 11.19
CA ASP A 210 -15.58 22.29 12.37
C ASP A 210 -14.92 20.92 12.19
N TRP A 211 -14.27 20.65 11.06
CA TRP A 211 -13.77 19.31 10.76
C TRP A 211 -12.77 18.79 11.80
N VAL A 212 -11.91 19.65 12.35
CA VAL A 212 -10.93 19.25 13.39
C VAL A 212 -11.66 18.79 14.64
N ARG A 213 -12.68 19.54 15.08
CA ARG A 213 -13.49 19.17 16.25
C ARG A 213 -14.20 17.84 16.03
N GLN A 214 -14.79 17.65 14.85
CA GLN A 214 -15.49 16.43 14.47
C GLN A 214 -14.54 15.24 14.42
N MET A 215 -13.36 15.40 13.80
CA MET A 215 -12.34 14.36 13.73
C MET A 215 -11.78 14.00 15.13
N LEU A 216 -11.52 15.00 15.98
CA LEU A 216 -11.10 14.76 17.36
C LEU A 216 -12.19 14.07 18.17
N GLY A 217 -13.46 14.46 17.98
CA GLY A 217 -14.60 13.78 18.59
C GLY A 217 -14.68 12.32 18.19
N LEU A 218 -14.43 12.00 16.91
CA LEU A 218 -14.37 10.63 16.43
C LEU A 218 -13.23 9.85 17.05
N LEU A 219 -12.03 10.43 17.15
CA LEU A 219 -10.86 9.81 17.75
C LEU A 219 -11.01 9.54 19.26
N THR A 220 -11.77 10.40 19.96
CA THR A 220 -11.94 10.32 21.43
C THR A 220 -13.15 9.49 21.86
N HIS A 221 -14.23 9.46 21.04
CA HIS A 221 -15.51 8.86 21.43
C HIS A 221 -16.03 7.81 20.45
N GLY A 222 -15.49 7.74 19.23
CA GLY A 222 -16.06 6.98 18.12
C GLY A 222 -15.57 5.55 17.97
N VAL A 223 -15.27 4.84 19.03
CA VAL A 223 -14.39 3.64 18.97
C VAL A 223 -15.15 2.31 18.86
N GLY A 224 -16.48 2.29 18.82
CA GLY A 224 -17.25 1.03 18.88
C GLY A 224 -16.93 -0.01 17.81
N CYS A 225 -16.40 0.36 16.64
CA CYS A 225 -16.02 -0.62 15.60
C CYS A 225 -14.57 -1.11 15.73
N LEU A 226 -13.70 -0.47 16.52
CA LEU A 226 -12.32 -0.91 16.75
C LEU A 226 -12.27 -2.06 17.76
N ASP A 227 -13.18 -2.08 18.74
CA ASP A 227 -13.22 -3.08 19.82
C ASP A 227 -13.66 -4.47 19.34
N THR A 228 -14.30 -4.57 18.16
CA THR A 228 -14.79 -5.83 17.62
C THR A 228 -13.81 -6.56 16.72
N ASN A 229 -12.71 -5.93 16.31
CA ASN A 229 -11.70 -6.55 15.47
C ASN A 229 -10.61 -7.21 16.33
N PRO A 230 -10.53 -8.55 16.38
CA PRO A 230 -9.49 -9.22 17.12
C PRO A 230 -8.10 -8.84 16.59
N GLY A 231 -7.15 -8.57 17.51
CA GLY A 231 -5.79 -8.07 17.18
C GLY A 231 -5.02 -8.94 16.18
N TRP A 232 -5.33 -10.23 16.07
CA TRP A 232 -4.71 -11.15 15.11
C TRP A 232 -5.01 -10.83 13.63
N LYS A 233 -6.03 -9.99 13.34
CA LYS A 233 -6.32 -9.52 11.98
C LYS A 233 -5.33 -8.45 11.48
N PHE A 234 -4.50 -7.91 12.34
CA PHE A 234 -3.52 -6.89 11.97
C PHE A 234 -2.17 -7.51 11.62
N THR A 235 -1.51 -6.95 10.63
CA THR A 235 -0.24 -7.46 10.10
C THR A 235 0.99 -6.79 10.70
N THR A 236 0.87 -6.26 11.90
CA THR A 236 1.90 -5.41 12.53
C THR A 236 2.46 -6.01 13.81
N LEU A 237 3.66 -5.57 14.20
CA LEU A 237 4.29 -6.01 15.43
C LEU A 237 3.45 -5.64 16.67
N SER A 238 2.77 -4.49 16.66
CA SER A 238 1.88 -4.08 17.75
C SER A 238 0.74 -5.05 17.99
N SER A 239 0.25 -5.69 16.94
CA SER A 239 -0.78 -6.72 17.04
C SER A 239 -0.28 -8.01 17.66
N LEU A 240 0.96 -8.38 17.37
CA LEU A 240 1.60 -9.61 17.90
C LEU A 240 1.78 -9.58 19.40
N ILE A 241 2.08 -8.41 19.96
CA ILE A 241 2.34 -8.25 21.40
C ILE A 241 1.08 -7.84 22.19
N GLY A 242 -0.12 -7.99 21.59
CA GLY A 242 -1.38 -7.73 22.27
C GLY A 242 -1.72 -6.26 22.51
N LEU A 243 -0.90 -5.32 22.01
CA LEU A 243 -1.14 -3.89 22.13
C LEU A 243 -2.21 -3.37 21.17
N GLY A 244 -2.76 -4.24 20.32
CA GLY A 244 -3.70 -3.90 19.27
C GLY A 244 -5.11 -3.54 19.71
N GLN A 245 -5.45 -3.76 20.97
CA GLN A 245 -6.81 -3.49 21.46
C GLN A 245 -7.00 -2.06 22.00
N ASN A 246 -5.94 -1.40 22.45
CA ASN A 246 -6.00 -0.03 22.97
C ASN A 246 -5.01 0.88 22.24
N TYR A 247 -5.44 1.47 21.15
CA TYR A 247 -4.64 2.33 20.27
C TYR A 247 -4.06 3.58 20.88
N VAL A 248 -4.49 3.99 22.04
CA VAL A 248 -4.17 5.28 22.67
C VAL A 248 -3.24 5.13 23.88
N GLY A 249 -2.73 3.93 24.12
CA GLY A 249 -1.80 3.71 25.24
C GLY A 249 -0.39 4.26 24.95
N THR A 250 0.23 4.87 25.95
CA THR A 250 1.60 5.40 25.88
C THR A 250 2.60 4.35 25.36
N ALA A 251 2.41 3.07 25.69
CA ALA A 251 3.24 1.96 25.23
C ALA A 251 3.15 1.73 23.70
N ALA A 252 1.94 1.82 23.10
CA ALA A 252 1.76 1.69 21.66
C ALA A 252 2.40 2.86 20.92
N LEU A 253 2.31 4.08 21.45
CA LEU A 253 2.95 5.26 20.89
C LEU A 253 4.48 5.13 20.93
N LEU A 254 5.05 4.75 22.08
CA LEU A 254 6.49 4.54 22.24
C LEU A 254 7.00 3.46 21.29
N LEU A 255 6.29 2.33 21.19
CA LEU A 255 6.65 1.28 20.25
C LEU A 255 6.62 1.80 18.79
N THR A 256 5.59 2.55 18.40
CA THR A 256 5.51 3.14 17.06
C THR A 256 6.69 4.06 16.78
N ILE A 257 7.08 4.91 17.74
CA ILE A 257 8.24 5.80 17.62
C ILE A 257 9.53 4.98 17.42
N ILE A 258 9.73 3.95 18.25
CA ILE A 258 10.90 3.06 18.14
C ILE A 258 10.94 2.38 16.76
N LEU A 259 9.81 1.85 16.31
CA LEU A 259 9.73 1.16 15.04
C LEU A 259 9.96 2.11 13.85
N VAL A 260 9.44 3.33 13.91
CA VAL A 260 9.72 4.37 12.92
C VAL A 260 11.20 4.75 12.91
N ALA A 261 11.83 4.87 14.08
CA ALA A 261 13.27 5.12 14.18
C ALA A 261 14.10 3.98 13.58
N VAL A 262 13.73 2.72 13.86
CA VAL A 262 14.37 1.53 13.27
C VAL A 262 14.20 1.52 11.75
N ALA A 263 13.00 1.80 11.23
CA ALA A 263 12.75 1.86 9.79
C ALA A 263 13.55 2.99 9.13
N ALA A 264 13.61 4.17 9.76
CA ALA A 264 14.43 5.27 9.29
C ALA A 264 15.92 4.88 9.26
N PHE A 265 16.41 4.22 10.32
CA PHE A 265 17.78 3.70 10.36
C PHE A 265 18.05 2.70 9.24
N VAL A 266 17.13 1.76 8.98
CA VAL A 266 17.25 0.78 7.88
C VAL A 266 17.33 1.51 6.54
N VAL A 267 16.47 2.48 6.28
CA VAL A 267 16.49 3.26 5.02
C VAL A 267 17.82 4.00 4.88
N VAL A 268 18.29 4.67 5.93
CA VAL A 268 19.57 5.40 5.94
C VAL A 268 20.74 4.42 5.77
N ARG A 269 20.73 3.28 6.46
CA ARG A 269 21.79 2.24 6.36
C ARG A 269 21.95 1.73 4.94
N PHE A 270 20.86 1.63 4.19
CA PHE A 270 20.85 1.10 2.82
C PHE A 270 20.71 2.17 1.73
N HIS A 271 21.06 3.41 2.04
CA HIS A 271 20.98 4.55 1.12
C HIS A 271 21.73 4.36 -0.21
N PHE A 272 22.73 3.48 -0.23
CA PHE A 272 23.52 3.16 -1.42
C PHE A 272 22.74 2.32 -2.47
N LEU A 273 21.57 1.81 -2.11
CA LEU A 273 20.72 1.06 -3.03
C LEU A 273 20.13 2.00 -4.12
N PRO A 274 19.90 1.45 -5.33
CA PRO A 274 19.10 2.16 -6.32
C PRO A 274 17.70 2.50 -5.79
N LYS A 275 17.06 3.51 -6.38
CA LYS A 275 15.81 4.09 -5.88
C LYS A 275 14.67 3.07 -5.71
N ILE A 276 14.52 2.11 -6.64
CA ILE A 276 13.45 1.09 -6.55
C ILE A 276 13.71 0.06 -5.45
N PRO A 277 14.91 -0.57 -5.33
CA PRO A 277 15.25 -1.36 -4.16
C PRO A 277 15.07 -0.64 -2.83
N LEU A 278 15.43 0.63 -2.76
CA LEU A 278 15.26 1.45 -1.56
C LEU A 278 13.78 1.68 -1.24
N LEU A 279 12.96 1.99 -2.26
CA LEU A 279 11.50 2.05 -2.13
C LEU A 279 10.92 0.73 -1.60
N SER A 280 11.34 -0.39 -2.18
CA SER A 280 10.89 -1.73 -1.80
C SER A 280 11.16 -2.02 -0.32
N LEU A 281 12.36 -1.70 0.13
CA LEU A 281 12.77 -1.83 1.54
C LEU A 281 11.94 -0.91 2.45
N ALA A 282 11.76 0.36 2.05
CA ALA A 282 11.01 1.34 2.84
C ALA A 282 9.53 0.95 2.95
N MET A 283 8.88 0.49 1.88
CA MET A 283 7.48 0.04 1.92
C MET A 283 7.30 -1.19 2.79
N THR A 284 8.21 -2.17 2.70
CA THR A 284 8.17 -3.36 3.55
C THR A 284 8.38 -3.01 5.02
N ALA A 285 9.35 -2.14 5.31
CA ALA A 285 9.59 -1.62 6.66
C ALA A 285 8.38 -0.82 7.17
N SER A 286 7.69 -0.07 6.31
CA SER A 286 6.46 0.64 6.65
C SER A 286 5.37 -0.28 7.15
N LEU A 287 5.11 -1.37 6.43
CA LEU A 287 4.14 -2.37 6.87
C LEU A 287 4.52 -3.03 8.19
N PHE A 288 5.81 -3.35 8.36
CA PHE A 288 6.31 -3.96 9.60
C PHE A 288 6.14 -3.04 10.81
N CYS A 289 6.42 -1.75 10.63
CA CYS A 289 6.46 -0.76 11.71
C CYS A 289 5.14 0.00 11.91
N ALA A 290 4.18 -0.14 11.00
CA ALA A 290 2.91 0.57 11.10
C ALA A 290 2.20 0.21 12.42
N PRO A 291 1.59 1.18 13.12
CA PRO A 291 0.82 0.89 14.33
C PRO A 291 -0.39 0.00 14.01
N ARG A 292 -0.90 0.11 12.79
CA ARG A 292 -2.00 -0.69 12.27
C ARG A 292 -1.83 -0.90 10.76
N ALA A 293 -1.83 -2.13 10.32
CA ALA A 293 -1.99 -2.51 8.92
C ALA A 293 -2.85 -3.78 8.86
N ASN A 294 -3.68 -3.86 7.86
CA ASN A 294 -4.54 -5.02 7.63
C ASN A 294 -4.00 -5.87 6.47
N ALA A 295 -4.54 -7.08 6.32
CA ALA A 295 -4.13 -7.98 5.24
C ALA A 295 -4.26 -7.37 3.84
N TYR A 296 -5.18 -6.44 3.62
CA TYR A 296 -5.30 -5.73 2.34
C TYR A 296 -4.15 -4.72 2.08
N ASP A 297 -3.38 -4.34 3.09
CA ASP A 297 -2.19 -3.49 2.92
C ASP A 297 -0.97 -4.26 2.42
N LEU A 298 -1.04 -5.60 2.40
CA LEU A 298 0.03 -6.45 1.87
C LEU A 298 0.33 -6.23 0.39
N ILE A 299 -0.57 -5.56 -0.34
CA ILE A 299 -0.29 -5.08 -1.70
C ILE A 299 0.94 -4.16 -1.75
N LEU A 300 1.28 -3.50 -0.64
CA LEU A 300 2.48 -2.66 -0.51
C LEU A 300 3.80 -3.46 -0.53
N LEU A 301 3.74 -4.80 -0.43
CA LEU A 301 4.90 -5.68 -0.64
C LEU A 301 5.24 -5.88 -2.12
N VAL A 302 4.38 -5.49 -3.05
CA VAL A 302 4.58 -5.71 -4.50
C VAL A 302 5.94 -5.20 -5.00
N PRO A 303 6.40 -3.99 -4.66
CA PRO A 303 7.74 -3.54 -5.07
C PRO A 303 8.87 -4.44 -4.56
N ALA A 304 8.75 -4.94 -3.32
CA ALA A 304 9.73 -5.84 -2.73
C ALA A 304 9.75 -7.21 -3.42
N LEU A 305 8.58 -7.77 -3.70
CA LEU A 305 8.45 -9.04 -4.42
C LEU A 305 9.04 -8.94 -5.83
N ILE A 306 8.80 -7.83 -6.56
CA ILE A 306 9.39 -7.57 -7.87
C ILE A 306 10.91 -7.44 -7.75
N TRP A 307 11.43 -6.69 -6.77
CA TRP A 307 12.86 -6.57 -6.56
C TRP A 307 13.52 -7.91 -6.21
N LEU A 308 12.90 -8.71 -5.36
CA LEU A 308 13.41 -10.05 -5.03
C LEU A 308 13.42 -10.97 -6.25
N SER A 309 12.56 -10.71 -7.22
CA SER A 309 12.40 -11.47 -8.48
C SER A 309 13.19 -10.88 -9.66
N GLU A 310 14.17 -10.00 -9.46
CA GLU A 310 14.85 -9.25 -10.54
C GLU A 310 15.41 -10.13 -11.68
N LYS A 311 15.63 -11.42 -11.42
CA LYS A 311 15.92 -12.42 -12.43
C LYS A 311 14.77 -13.42 -12.47
N TRP A 312 13.93 -13.30 -13.50
CA TRP A 312 12.80 -14.20 -13.65
C TRP A 312 13.25 -15.65 -13.90
N SER A 313 12.71 -16.56 -13.15
CA SER A 313 13.00 -17.98 -13.24
C SER A 313 11.83 -18.78 -12.66
N ILE A 314 11.81 -20.08 -12.88
CA ILE A 314 10.81 -20.96 -12.25
C ILE A 314 10.85 -20.87 -10.72
N LYS A 315 12.02 -20.65 -10.12
CA LYS A 315 12.17 -20.46 -8.67
C LYS A 315 11.46 -19.19 -8.20
N THR A 316 11.60 -18.08 -8.95
CA THR A 316 10.90 -16.82 -8.62
C THR A 316 9.41 -16.94 -8.82
N ALA A 317 8.93 -17.66 -9.85
CA ALA A 317 7.52 -17.96 -10.03
C ALA A 317 6.96 -18.77 -8.84
N LEU A 318 7.70 -19.78 -8.36
CA LEU A 318 7.29 -20.55 -7.17
C LEU A 318 7.29 -19.71 -5.90
N ILE A 319 8.22 -18.76 -5.74
CA ILE A 319 8.20 -17.80 -4.62
C ILE A 319 6.92 -16.97 -4.65
N TRP A 320 6.49 -16.49 -5.83
CA TRP A 320 5.24 -15.76 -5.97
C TRP A 320 4.02 -16.61 -5.62
N VAL A 321 3.97 -17.88 -6.07
CA VAL A 321 2.91 -18.81 -5.69
C VAL A 321 2.88 -19.01 -4.18
N ALA A 322 4.03 -19.33 -3.58
CA ALA A 322 4.13 -19.53 -2.14
C ALA A 322 3.71 -18.27 -1.34
N ALA A 323 4.22 -17.10 -1.73
CA ALA A 323 3.83 -15.83 -1.12
C ALA A 323 2.32 -15.60 -1.25
N THR A 324 1.76 -15.81 -2.45
CA THR A 324 0.33 -15.63 -2.71
C THR A 324 -0.51 -16.57 -1.87
N LEU A 325 -0.16 -17.87 -1.81
CA LEU A 325 -0.87 -18.86 -1.00
C LEU A 325 -0.81 -18.51 0.48
N ILE A 326 0.37 -18.18 0.99
CA ILE A 326 0.54 -17.80 2.40
C ILE A 326 -0.26 -16.53 2.69
N LEU A 327 -0.22 -15.53 1.83
CA LEU A 327 -0.96 -14.28 1.99
C LEU A 327 -2.46 -14.49 1.88
N PHE A 328 -2.93 -15.32 0.94
CA PHE A 328 -4.33 -15.69 0.81
C PHE A 328 -4.84 -16.43 2.05
N LEU A 329 -4.10 -17.41 2.52
CA LEU A 329 -4.45 -18.16 3.74
C LEU A 329 -4.35 -17.29 5.00
N SER A 330 -3.46 -16.30 5.01
CA SER A 330 -3.26 -15.39 6.13
C SER A 330 -4.39 -14.38 6.33
N HIS A 331 -5.26 -14.19 5.32
CA HIS A 331 -6.51 -13.42 5.53
C HIS A 331 -7.39 -14.05 6.62
N PHE A 332 -7.15 -15.33 6.92
CA PHE A 332 -7.87 -16.11 7.94
C PHE A 332 -7.03 -16.35 9.21
N SER A 333 -5.78 -15.85 9.28
CA SER A 333 -4.85 -16.13 10.39
C SER A 333 -3.76 -15.04 10.57
N ALA A 334 -2.95 -15.16 11.61
CA ALA A 334 -1.79 -14.30 11.87
C ALA A 334 -0.62 -14.41 10.84
N GLY A 335 -0.77 -15.21 9.79
CA GLY A 335 0.27 -15.49 8.79
C GLY A 335 0.74 -14.28 7.99
N SER A 336 -0.09 -13.25 7.84
CA SER A 336 0.27 -12.02 7.12
C SER A 336 1.45 -11.28 7.73
N TYR A 337 1.59 -11.29 9.05
CA TYR A 337 2.76 -10.72 9.73
C TYR A 337 4.04 -11.49 9.39
N LEU A 338 3.99 -12.82 9.44
CA LEU A 338 5.15 -13.66 9.11
C LEU A 338 5.66 -13.41 7.70
N VAL A 339 4.76 -13.20 6.74
CA VAL A 339 5.15 -12.85 5.36
C VAL A 339 5.86 -11.51 5.31
N THR A 340 5.34 -10.49 6.02
CA THR A 340 6.00 -9.17 6.07
C THR A 340 7.41 -9.28 6.65
N VAL A 341 7.57 -10.03 7.75
CA VAL A 341 8.89 -10.30 8.37
C VAL A 341 9.82 -11.03 7.39
N MET A 342 9.34 -12.09 6.73
CA MET A 342 10.12 -12.84 5.75
C MET A 342 10.57 -11.97 4.58
N VAL A 343 9.67 -11.18 4.00
CA VAL A 343 9.99 -10.29 2.88
C VAL A 343 10.99 -9.24 3.32
N LEU A 344 10.84 -8.66 4.52
CA LEU A 344 11.78 -7.69 5.06
C LEU A 344 13.18 -8.32 5.27
N ALA A 345 13.25 -9.50 5.86
CA ALA A 345 14.50 -10.24 6.06
C ALA A 345 15.21 -10.55 4.73
N LEU A 346 14.46 -10.98 3.71
CA LEU A 346 14.98 -11.24 2.38
C LEU A 346 15.48 -9.96 1.71
N CYS A 347 14.78 -8.84 1.84
CA CYS A 347 15.22 -7.54 1.34
C CYS A 347 16.53 -7.09 2.01
N ILE A 348 16.64 -7.21 3.33
CA ILE A 348 17.86 -6.87 4.08
C ILE A 348 19.00 -7.78 3.67
N TYR A 349 18.77 -9.09 3.56
CA TYR A 349 19.78 -10.06 3.10
C TYR A 349 20.31 -9.70 1.71
N LYS A 350 19.40 -9.43 0.77
CA LYS A 350 19.76 -9.03 -0.59
C LYS A 350 20.53 -7.70 -0.61
N ALA A 351 20.12 -6.71 0.17
CA ALA A 351 20.81 -5.43 0.30
C ALA A 351 22.25 -5.60 0.81
N ASN A 352 22.45 -6.40 1.88
CA ASN A 352 23.77 -6.72 2.41
C ASN A 352 24.65 -7.46 1.38
N SER A 353 24.05 -8.35 0.58
CA SER A 353 24.78 -9.06 -0.50
C SER A 353 25.30 -8.09 -1.58
N ILE A 354 24.49 -7.07 -1.94
CA ILE A 354 24.91 -6.03 -2.87
C ILE A 354 26.06 -5.20 -2.29
N GLU A 355 26.00 -4.84 -1.01
CA GLU A 355 27.04 -4.09 -0.32
C GLU A 355 28.37 -4.84 -0.31
N LYS A 356 28.34 -6.14 0.06
CA LYS A 356 29.54 -6.97 0.07
C LYS A 356 30.21 -7.03 -1.30
N ARG A 357 29.43 -7.16 -2.38
CA ARG A 357 29.97 -7.18 -3.76
C ARG A 357 30.66 -5.86 -4.14
N LYS A 358 30.16 -4.72 -3.68
CA LYS A 358 30.79 -3.41 -3.95
C LYS A 358 32.10 -3.21 -3.18
N ARG A 359 32.28 -3.88 -2.04
CA ARG A 359 33.51 -3.79 -1.21
C ARG A 359 34.63 -4.70 -1.65
N VAL A 360 34.36 -5.72 -2.46
CA VAL A 360 35.42 -6.60 -3.00
C VAL A 360 36.15 -5.81 -4.10
N PRO A 361 37.45 -5.46 -3.91
CA PRO A 361 38.21 -4.80 -4.96
C PRO A 361 38.28 -5.76 -6.16
N VAL A 362 37.92 -5.25 -7.33
CA VAL A 362 38.16 -5.95 -8.60
C VAL A 362 39.67 -5.93 -8.79
N PHE A 363 40.33 -7.00 -8.37
CA PHE A 363 41.72 -7.24 -8.79
C PHE A 363 41.70 -7.47 -10.31
N LEU A 364 41.85 -6.38 -11.07
CA LEU A 364 42.17 -6.53 -12.48
C LEU A 364 43.55 -7.20 -12.53
N PRO A 365 43.71 -8.30 -13.26
CA PRO A 365 45.02 -8.86 -13.51
C PRO A 365 45.84 -7.74 -14.20
N LYS A 366 46.96 -7.37 -13.59
CA LYS A 366 47.94 -6.51 -14.26
C LYS A 366 48.49 -7.32 -15.45
N ASN A 367 48.06 -6.98 -16.65
CA ASN A 367 48.70 -7.39 -17.87
C ASN A 367 50.08 -6.74 -18.00
#